data_16df224b010464d12ce5c8a096d4fd90
#
_entry.id   16df224b010464d12ce5c8a096d4fd90
#
_cell.length_a   1.000
_cell.length_b   1.000
_cell.length_c   1.000
_cell.angle_alpha   90.00
_cell.angle_beta   90.00
_cell.angle_gamma   90.00
#
_symmetry.space_group_name_H-M   'P 1'
#
loop_
_entity.id
_entity.type
_entity.pdbx_description
1 polymer ?
#
loop_
_entity_poly.entity_id
_entity_poly.type
_entity_poly.pdbx_seq_one_letter_code
_entity_poly.pdbx_strand_id
1 'polypeptide(L)'
;MDRCQIKITQGKGKKDRIVPFPTQFREVLTMYIDKMSKKNYKYLFESSWNKHYTDRGIRKILAQFTKLAGMKQSISPHKLRHFLFTWLKKQGIDDALIQPYSGHESRNTLEIYSKLSINEAQKEYNNNMGRFPI
;
A
#
# COMPACT_ATOMS: atom_id res chain seq x y z
N MET A 1 -14.75 7.36 1.15
CA MET A 1 -13.44 7.07 0.48
C MET A 1 -12.76 8.29 -0.14
N ASP A 2 -13.10 9.47 0.29
CA ASP A 2 -12.66 10.72 -0.36
C ASP A 2 -11.15 10.98 -0.30
N ARG A 3 -10.46 10.42 0.69
CA ARG A 3 -9.02 10.66 0.90
C ARG A 3 -8.07 9.62 0.28
N CYS A 4 -8.57 8.58 -0.40
CA CYS A 4 -7.74 7.50 -0.97
C CYS A 4 -6.69 6.95 0.02
N GLN A 5 -7.12 6.66 1.24
CA GLN A 5 -6.28 6.20 2.33
C GLN A 5 -6.89 4.96 3.01
N ILE A 6 -6.03 4.05 3.45
CA ILE A 6 -6.41 2.88 4.25
C ILE A 6 -5.75 3.02 5.62
N LYS A 7 -6.56 2.97 6.69
CA LYS A 7 -6.06 2.87 8.05
C LYS A 7 -5.77 1.41 8.38
N ILE A 8 -4.52 1.12 8.73
CA ILE A 8 -4.09 -0.18 9.24
C ILE A 8 -4.04 -0.07 10.76
N THR A 9 -4.90 -0.82 11.44
CA THR A 9 -4.93 -0.87 12.90
C THR A 9 -4.08 -2.04 13.41
N GLN A 10 -3.34 -1.80 14.50
CA GLN A 10 -2.48 -2.80 15.14
C GLN A 10 -1.51 -3.51 14.17
N GLY A 11 -0.90 -2.76 13.25
CA GLY A 11 0.11 -3.27 12.33
C GLY A 11 1.37 -3.75 13.06
N LYS A 12 2.47 -3.91 12.32
CA LYS A 12 3.75 -4.33 12.89
C LYS A 12 4.13 -3.43 14.07
N GLY A 13 4.42 -4.03 15.23
CA GLY A 13 4.69 -3.30 16.47
C GLY A 13 3.44 -2.78 17.18
N LYS A 14 2.23 -3.27 16.84
CA LYS A 14 0.93 -2.82 17.39
C LYS A 14 0.66 -1.33 17.17
N LYS A 15 1.23 -0.74 16.12
CA LYS A 15 1.03 0.67 15.78
C LYS A 15 0.04 0.83 14.63
N ASP A 16 -0.81 1.84 14.75
CA ASP A 16 -1.70 2.26 13.68
C ASP A 16 -0.90 3.06 12.64
N ARG A 17 -1.26 2.89 11.39
CA ARG A 17 -0.69 3.71 10.30
C ARG A 17 -1.71 3.92 9.19
N ILE A 18 -1.52 5.02 8.46
CA ILE A 18 -2.29 5.33 7.26
C ILE A 18 -1.43 5.00 6.05
N VAL A 19 -2.01 4.32 5.07
CA VAL A 19 -1.36 3.98 3.80
C VAL A 19 -2.19 4.57 2.67
N PRO A 20 -1.60 5.40 1.79
CA PRO A 20 -2.29 5.92 0.63
C PRO A 20 -2.45 4.84 -0.43
N PHE A 21 -3.43 5.01 -1.31
CA PHE A 21 -3.55 4.27 -2.55
C PHE A 21 -3.86 5.23 -3.71
N PRO A 22 -3.50 4.89 -4.96
CA PRO A 22 -3.73 5.75 -6.11
C PRO A 22 -5.21 6.05 -6.35
N THR A 23 -5.51 7.27 -6.78
CA THR A 23 -6.89 7.69 -7.10
C THR A 23 -7.52 6.83 -8.17
N GLN A 24 -6.73 6.36 -9.14
CA GLN A 24 -7.19 5.42 -10.20
C GLN A 24 -7.71 4.10 -9.63
N PHE A 25 -7.21 3.68 -8.47
CA PHE A 25 -7.64 2.44 -7.82
C PHE A 25 -8.94 2.61 -7.01
N ARG A 26 -9.39 3.84 -6.79
CA ARG A 26 -10.58 4.13 -5.97
C ARG A 26 -11.84 3.43 -6.47
N GLU A 27 -12.12 3.52 -7.76
CA GLU A 27 -13.32 2.93 -8.36
C GLU A 27 -13.29 1.39 -8.22
N VAL A 28 -12.17 0.78 -8.56
CA VAL A 28 -11.98 -0.67 -8.45
C VAL A 28 -12.18 -1.14 -7.00
N LEU A 29 -11.61 -0.40 -6.03
CA LEU A 29 -11.76 -0.74 -4.62
C LEU A 29 -13.19 -0.53 -4.12
N THR A 30 -13.89 0.51 -4.59
CA THR A 30 -15.29 0.76 -4.26
C THR A 30 -16.18 -0.39 -4.77
N MET A 31 -16.05 -0.76 -6.03
CA MET A 31 -16.78 -1.89 -6.61
C MET A 31 -16.52 -3.20 -5.86
N TYR A 32 -15.28 -3.43 -5.44
CA TYR A 32 -14.90 -4.59 -4.64
C TYR A 32 -15.61 -4.58 -3.28
N ILE A 33 -15.60 -3.44 -2.58
CA ILE A 33 -16.25 -3.29 -1.26
C ILE A 33 -17.76 -3.49 -1.38
N ASP A 34 -18.41 -2.90 -2.39
CA ASP A 34 -19.84 -3.06 -2.62
C ASP A 34 -20.22 -4.53 -2.89
N LYS A 35 -19.39 -5.23 -3.63
CA LYS A 35 -19.56 -6.66 -3.85
C LYS A 35 -19.38 -7.47 -2.57
N MET A 36 -18.39 -7.12 -1.75
CA MET A 36 -18.11 -7.83 -0.50
C MET A 36 -19.12 -7.50 0.59
N SER A 37 -19.64 -6.26 0.66
CA SER A 37 -20.65 -5.86 1.67
C SER A 37 -21.89 -6.76 1.63
N LYS A 38 -22.28 -7.24 0.46
CA LYS A 38 -23.37 -8.18 0.27
C LYS A 38 -23.12 -9.58 0.87
N LYS A 39 -21.86 -9.89 1.23
CA LYS A 39 -21.42 -11.19 1.75
C LYS A 39 -21.14 -11.19 3.25
N ASN A 40 -21.42 -10.10 3.95
CA ASN A 40 -21.15 -9.97 5.39
C ASN A 40 -19.69 -10.31 5.76
N TYR A 41 -18.73 -9.74 5.05
CA TYR A 41 -17.29 -9.95 5.24
C TYR A 41 -16.78 -9.33 6.57
N LYS A 42 -15.77 -9.95 7.17
CA LYS A 42 -15.11 -9.48 8.38
C LYS A 42 -13.85 -8.66 8.07
N TYR A 43 -13.17 -8.99 6.99
CA TYR A 43 -11.90 -8.36 6.58
C TYR A 43 -12.05 -7.69 5.22
N LEU A 44 -11.37 -6.58 5.01
CA LEU A 44 -11.39 -5.90 3.71
C LEU A 44 -10.99 -6.84 2.57
N PHE A 45 -9.99 -7.68 2.79
CA PHE A 45 -9.59 -8.72 1.84
C PHE A 45 -9.71 -10.10 2.50
N GLU A 46 -10.62 -10.90 2.00
CA GLU A 46 -10.86 -12.26 2.47
C GLU A 46 -10.51 -13.30 1.42
N SER A 47 -9.96 -14.41 1.89
CA SER A 47 -9.78 -15.61 1.07
C SER A 47 -11.13 -16.27 0.79
N SER A 48 -11.16 -17.24 -0.14
CA SER A 48 -12.35 -18.07 -0.42
C SER A 48 -12.91 -18.80 0.81
N TRP A 49 -12.17 -18.84 1.90
CA TRP A 49 -12.52 -19.51 3.17
C TRP A 49 -13.03 -18.53 4.23
N ASN A 50 -13.38 -17.31 3.84
CA ASN A 50 -13.82 -16.23 4.73
C ASN A 50 -12.82 -15.91 5.86
N LYS A 51 -11.52 -16.04 5.55
CA LYS A 51 -10.41 -15.75 6.48
C LYS A 51 -9.50 -14.70 5.87
N HIS A 52 -8.78 -13.95 6.73
CA HIS A 52 -7.74 -13.06 6.26
C HIS A 52 -6.65 -13.84 5.48
N TYR A 53 -6.02 -13.19 4.54
CA TYR A 53 -4.87 -13.76 3.86
C TYR A 53 -3.68 -13.89 4.82
N THR A 54 -2.98 -15.01 4.75
CA THR A 54 -1.70 -15.19 5.42
C THR A 54 -0.55 -14.69 4.53
N ASP A 55 0.60 -14.39 5.11
CA ASP A 55 1.81 -14.00 4.35
C ASP A 55 2.17 -15.04 3.28
N ARG A 56 2.04 -16.33 3.63
CA ARG A 56 2.25 -17.43 2.69
C ARG A 56 1.24 -17.42 1.55
N GLY A 57 -0.03 -17.13 1.85
CA GLY A 57 -1.10 -17.02 0.86
C GLY A 57 -0.83 -15.90 -0.15
N ILE A 58 -0.47 -14.70 0.33
CA ILE A 58 -0.11 -13.56 -0.53
C ILE A 58 1.10 -13.89 -1.41
N ARG A 59 2.14 -14.49 -0.85
CA ARG A 59 3.32 -14.90 -1.64
C ARG A 59 2.97 -15.91 -2.73
N LYS A 60 2.08 -16.86 -2.44
CA LYS A 60 1.60 -17.85 -3.43
C LYS A 60 0.85 -17.19 -4.57
N ILE A 61 -0.02 -16.23 -4.26
CA ILE A 61 -0.77 -15.43 -5.26
C ILE A 61 0.21 -14.66 -6.15
N LEU A 62 1.17 -13.94 -5.57
CA LEU A 62 2.17 -13.21 -6.33
C LEU A 62 3.02 -14.12 -7.19
N ALA A 63 3.44 -15.29 -6.71
CA ALA A 63 4.18 -16.27 -7.50
C ALA A 63 3.36 -16.78 -8.70
N GLN A 64 2.05 -16.98 -8.52
CA GLN A 64 1.16 -17.36 -9.60
C GLN A 64 1.05 -16.27 -10.68
N PHE A 65 0.83 -15.01 -10.27
CA PHE A 65 0.76 -13.89 -11.22
C PHE A 65 2.08 -13.65 -11.94
N THR A 66 3.22 -13.74 -11.25
CA THR A 66 4.53 -13.58 -11.90
C THR A 66 4.81 -14.69 -12.92
N LYS A 67 4.36 -15.92 -12.65
CA LYS A 67 4.42 -17.03 -13.61
C LYS A 67 3.53 -16.76 -14.84
N LEU A 68 2.30 -16.30 -14.62
CA LEU A 68 1.38 -15.95 -15.72
C LEU A 68 1.92 -14.80 -16.57
N ALA A 69 2.64 -13.85 -15.97
CA ALA A 69 3.30 -12.76 -16.68
C ALA A 69 4.62 -13.17 -17.38
N GLY A 70 4.99 -14.45 -17.39
CA GLY A 70 6.22 -14.93 -18.02
C GLY A 70 7.52 -14.48 -17.35
N MET A 71 7.45 -14.01 -16.11
CA MET A 71 8.63 -13.52 -15.40
C MET A 71 9.51 -14.67 -14.89
N LYS A 72 10.83 -14.54 -15.08
CA LYS A 72 11.79 -15.56 -14.64
C LYS A 72 11.91 -15.71 -13.11
N GLN A 73 11.60 -14.65 -12.36
CA GLN A 73 11.70 -14.64 -10.91
C GLN A 73 10.39 -14.21 -10.27
N SER A 74 9.99 -14.88 -9.21
CA SER A 74 8.83 -14.51 -8.42
C SER A 74 9.04 -13.17 -7.71
N ILE A 75 7.99 -12.34 -7.74
CA ILE A 75 7.94 -11.08 -7.01
C ILE A 75 7.40 -11.35 -5.60
N SER A 76 8.04 -10.78 -4.59
CA SER A 76 7.57 -10.80 -3.20
C SER A 76 6.91 -9.46 -2.83
N PRO A 77 6.05 -9.40 -1.80
CA PRO A 77 5.51 -8.14 -1.29
C PRO A 77 6.60 -7.12 -0.94
N HIS A 78 7.74 -7.59 -0.43
CA HIS A 78 8.87 -6.73 -0.11
C HIS A 78 9.50 -6.10 -1.36
N LYS A 79 9.64 -6.87 -2.44
CA LYS A 79 10.15 -6.35 -3.73
C LYS A 79 9.21 -5.30 -4.33
N LEU A 80 7.88 -5.52 -4.28
CA LEU A 80 6.90 -4.53 -4.74
C LEU A 80 7.02 -3.23 -3.95
N ARG A 81 7.12 -3.34 -2.63
CA ARG A 81 7.29 -2.17 -1.76
C ARG A 81 8.59 -1.43 -2.04
N HIS A 82 9.71 -2.15 -2.18
CA HIS A 82 11.00 -1.56 -2.52
C HIS A 82 10.96 -0.85 -3.87
N PHE A 83 10.34 -1.47 -4.85
CA PHE A 83 10.14 -0.87 -6.17
C PHE A 83 9.37 0.46 -6.08
N LEU A 84 8.23 0.48 -5.37
CA LEU A 84 7.42 1.68 -5.19
C LEU A 84 8.25 2.82 -4.58
N PHE A 85 8.94 2.59 -3.47
CA PHE A 85 9.70 3.65 -2.80
C PHE A 85 10.90 4.11 -3.62
N THR A 86 11.59 3.19 -4.29
CA THR A 86 12.68 3.54 -5.21
C THR A 86 12.17 4.40 -6.37
N TRP A 87 11.01 4.06 -6.90
CA TRP A 87 10.39 4.82 -7.99
C TRP A 87 9.98 6.22 -7.52
N LEU A 88 9.32 6.35 -6.36
CA LEU A 88 8.94 7.64 -5.78
C LEU A 88 10.18 8.54 -5.55
N LYS A 89 11.28 7.99 -5.03
CA LYS A 89 12.56 8.71 -4.91
C LYS A 89 13.11 9.19 -6.25
N LYS A 90 13.05 8.36 -7.28
CA LYS A 90 13.45 8.74 -8.64
C LYS A 90 12.58 9.85 -9.23
N GLN A 91 11.33 10.01 -8.77
CA GLN A 91 10.48 11.14 -9.13
C GLN A 91 10.83 12.42 -8.35
N GLY A 92 11.82 12.40 -7.47
CA GLY A 92 12.26 13.56 -6.70
C GLY A 92 11.45 13.80 -5.42
N ILE A 93 10.62 12.81 -4.98
CA ILE A 93 9.89 12.94 -3.73
C ILE A 93 10.87 12.80 -2.56
N ASP A 94 10.83 13.76 -1.64
CA ASP A 94 11.65 13.76 -0.44
C ASP A 94 11.38 12.51 0.41
N ASP A 95 12.44 11.93 0.97
CA ASP A 95 12.37 10.79 1.89
C ASP A 95 11.43 11.07 3.08
N ALA A 96 11.35 12.33 3.50
CA ALA A 96 10.43 12.81 4.50
C ALA A 96 8.95 12.49 4.20
N LEU A 97 8.57 12.64 2.94
CA LEU A 97 7.20 12.40 2.48
C LEU A 97 6.92 10.90 2.26
N ILE A 98 7.96 10.11 1.99
CA ILE A 98 7.85 8.66 1.77
C ILE A 98 7.83 7.90 3.11
N GLN A 99 8.54 8.39 4.10
CA GLN A 99 8.76 7.68 5.37
C GLN A 99 7.48 7.33 6.13
N PRO A 100 6.47 8.20 6.27
CA PRO A 100 5.22 7.87 6.96
C PRO A 100 4.53 6.62 6.40
N TYR A 101 4.72 6.37 5.11
CA TYR A 101 4.15 5.23 4.40
C TYR A 101 5.06 4.00 4.44
N SER A 102 6.36 4.20 4.64
CA SER A 102 7.34 3.12 4.66
C SER A 102 7.31 2.31 5.96
N GLY A 103 6.84 2.89 7.07
CA GLY A 103 6.86 2.24 8.38
C GLY A 103 8.26 1.86 8.86
N HIS A 104 9.31 2.50 8.32
CA HIS A 104 10.66 2.41 8.84
C HIS A 104 10.83 3.46 9.94
N GLU A 105 10.98 3.02 11.17
CA GLU A 105 11.31 3.87 12.32
C GLU A 105 12.83 4.04 12.41
N SER A 106 13.35 5.14 11.90
CA SER A 106 14.61 5.67 12.40
C SER A 106 14.28 6.77 13.41
N ARG A 107 14.70 6.59 14.65
CA ARG A 107 14.40 7.52 15.77
C ARG A 107 14.86 8.96 15.53
N ASN A 108 15.88 9.16 14.72
CA ASN A 108 16.48 10.48 14.45
C ASN A 108 15.70 11.33 13.44
N THR A 109 14.71 10.77 12.77
CA THR A 109 13.96 11.45 11.71
C THR A 109 12.61 11.99 12.18
N LEU A 110 12.12 11.57 13.35
CA LEU A 110 10.80 11.94 13.87
C LEU A 110 10.65 13.44 14.17
N GLU A 111 11.72 14.15 14.53
CA GLU A 111 11.64 15.60 14.85
C GLU A 111 11.47 16.47 13.60
N ILE A 112 12.07 16.07 12.48
CA ILE A 112 11.95 16.82 11.22
C ILE A 112 10.57 16.57 10.60
N TYR A 113 10.01 15.37 10.75
CA TYR A 113 8.81 14.90 10.07
C TYR A 113 7.48 15.17 10.79
N SER A 114 7.51 15.52 12.07
CA SER A 114 6.31 15.98 12.77
C SER A 114 5.71 17.26 12.16
N LYS A 115 6.47 17.98 11.32
CA LYS A 115 6.06 19.23 10.67
C LYS A 115 5.44 19.06 9.29
N LEU A 116 5.66 17.92 8.62
CA LEU A 116 5.03 17.66 7.32
C LEU A 116 3.68 16.98 7.56
N SER A 117 2.61 17.64 7.15
CA SER A 117 1.28 17.07 7.32
C SER A 117 1.10 15.86 6.41
N ILE A 118 0.33 14.87 6.88
CA ILE A 118 -0.08 13.71 6.04
C ILE A 118 -0.76 14.18 4.74
N ASN A 119 -1.37 15.37 4.77
CA ASN A 119 -2.02 15.98 3.60
C ASN A 119 -1.00 16.40 2.52
N GLU A 120 0.16 16.94 2.92
CA GLU A 120 1.24 17.30 1.97
C GLU A 120 1.85 16.04 1.36
N ALA A 121 2.14 15.02 2.18
CA ALA A 121 2.61 13.74 1.69
C ALA A 121 1.63 13.07 0.73
N GLN A 122 0.32 13.15 1.01
CA GLN A 122 -0.73 12.63 0.12
C GLN A 122 -0.79 13.38 -1.20
N LYS A 123 -0.63 14.71 -1.18
CA LYS A 123 -0.64 15.54 -2.38
C LYS A 123 0.51 15.16 -3.32
N GLU A 124 1.73 15.07 -2.79
CA GLU A 124 2.91 14.66 -3.56
C GLU A 124 2.79 13.22 -4.10
N TYR A 125 2.28 12.31 -3.29
CA TYR A 125 1.99 10.95 -3.71
C TYR A 125 1.03 10.94 -4.92
N ASN A 126 -0.09 11.64 -4.82
CA ASN A 126 -1.10 11.68 -5.88
C ASN A 126 -0.56 12.31 -7.18
N ASN A 127 0.24 13.37 -7.08
CA ASN A 127 0.84 14.05 -8.24
C ASN A 127 1.73 13.09 -9.04
N ASN A 128 2.41 12.18 -8.38
CA ASN A 128 3.36 11.27 -9.01
C ASN A 128 2.72 9.95 -9.44
N MET A 129 1.73 9.46 -8.71
CA MET A 129 1.12 8.15 -9.00
C MET A 129 0.38 8.07 -10.34
N GLY A 130 0.01 9.20 -10.94
CA GLY A 130 -0.51 9.24 -12.32
C GLY A 130 0.49 8.78 -13.38
N ARG A 131 1.79 8.76 -13.04
CA ARG A 131 2.90 8.31 -13.91
C ARG A 131 3.45 6.93 -13.51
N PHE A 132 2.84 6.29 -12.52
CA PHE A 132 3.29 4.98 -12.07
C PHE A 132 3.04 3.94 -13.18
N PRO A 133 4.04 3.14 -13.54
CA PRO A 133 3.90 2.14 -14.60
C PRO A 133 3.02 0.98 -14.09
N ILE A 134 1.76 1.01 -14.46
CA ILE A 134 0.79 -0.07 -14.25
C ILE A 134 0.38 -0.57 -15.64
#